data_8111f95ec0aa3ad6f5d09661563fa23e
#
_entry.id   8111f95ec0aa3ad6f5d09661563fa23e
#
_cell.length_a   1.000
_cell.length_b   1.000
_cell.length_c   1.000
_cell.angle_alpha   90.00
_cell.angle_beta   90.00
_cell.angle_gamma   90.00
#
_symmetry.space_group_name_H-M   'P 1'
#
loop_
_entity.id
_entity.type
_entity.pdbx_description
1 polymer ?
#
loop_
_entity_poly.entity_id
_entity_poly.type
_entity_poly.pdbx_seq_one_letter_code
_entity_poly.pdbx_strand_id
1 'polypeptide(L)'
;MTDLHGDKNKYKKSLEIAIKKNIDVIVNGGDMLPKQCDRHMEQPAFISGFLKEYFTELQMRNIFYLAMLGNDDLLVLDGLFDEVCKEFDNIHNIAGRKVCIRGYEFIGMNHILDHPFGCKDRVVTETHYIPQRQLSAVAGISNEYDYDRIFN
;
A
#
# COMPACT_ATOMS: atom_id res chain seq x y z
N MET A 1 3.34 10.86 1.50
CA MET A 1 4.50 10.11 2.03
C MET A 1 4.64 8.79 1.31
N THR A 2 5.78 8.12 1.40
CA THR A 2 6.06 6.81 0.80
C THR A 2 7.23 6.17 1.53
N ASP A 3 7.53 4.88 1.26
CA ASP A 3 8.73 4.16 1.71
C ASP A 3 8.88 4.12 3.25
N LEU A 4 7.79 3.85 3.93
CA LEU A 4 7.79 3.73 5.39
C LEU A 4 8.42 2.41 5.86
N HIS A 5 8.28 1.34 5.07
CA HIS A 5 8.88 0.03 5.32
C HIS A 5 8.69 -0.49 6.76
N GLY A 6 7.48 -0.32 7.31
CA GLY A 6 7.15 -0.78 8.66
C GLY A 6 7.77 0.02 9.80
N ASP A 7 8.44 1.13 9.52
CA ASP A 7 9.03 1.98 10.57
C ASP A 7 7.94 2.74 11.33
N LYS A 8 7.58 2.22 12.49
CA LYS A 8 6.54 2.78 13.37
C LYS A 8 6.83 4.24 13.79
N ASN A 9 8.10 4.63 13.85
CA ASN A 9 8.44 6.01 14.21
C ASN A 9 8.10 6.98 13.08
N LYS A 10 8.30 6.57 11.81
CA LYS A 10 7.88 7.38 10.65
C LYS A 10 6.36 7.56 10.63
N TYR A 11 5.58 6.51 10.93
CA TYR A 11 4.11 6.60 11.07
C TYR A 11 3.71 7.58 12.17
N LYS A 12 4.26 7.43 13.38
CA LYS A 12 4.00 8.35 14.49
C LYS A 12 4.36 9.80 14.13
N LYS A 13 5.50 9.99 13.48
CA LYS A 13 5.96 11.31 13.04
C LYS A 13 5.03 11.94 12.01
N SER A 14 4.50 11.14 11.06
CA SER A 14 3.53 11.63 10.08
C SER A 14 2.24 12.11 10.75
N LEU A 15 1.75 11.38 11.74
CA LEU A 15 0.58 11.78 12.53
C LEU A 15 0.83 13.06 13.33
N GLU A 16 1.96 13.18 14.01
CA GLU A 16 2.35 14.41 14.73
C GLU A 16 2.37 15.63 13.80
N ILE A 17 2.94 15.47 12.60
CA ILE A 17 2.99 16.55 11.60
C ILE A 17 1.58 16.90 11.12
N ALA A 18 0.74 15.88 10.85
CA ALA A 18 -0.64 16.10 10.40
C ALA A 18 -1.45 16.89 11.44
N ILE A 19 -1.33 16.52 12.71
CA ILE A 19 -1.98 17.24 13.82
C ILE A 19 -1.45 18.68 13.92
N LYS A 20 -0.13 18.85 13.97
CA LYS A 20 0.51 20.15 14.12
C LYS A 20 0.17 21.13 13.00
N LYS A 21 -0.04 20.60 11.79
CA LYS A 21 -0.29 21.39 10.57
C LYS A 21 -1.76 21.46 10.18
N ASN A 22 -2.66 20.86 10.98
CA ASN A 22 -4.08 20.75 10.67
C ASN A 22 -4.31 20.15 9.27
N ILE A 23 -3.64 19.03 8.98
CA ILE A 23 -3.76 18.32 7.70
C ILE A 23 -5.05 17.52 7.68
N ASP A 24 -5.83 17.67 6.63
CA ASP A 24 -7.09 16.93 6.44
C ASP A 24 -6.88 15.54 5.83
N VAL A 25 -5.86 15.39 4.98
CA VAL A 25 -5.64 14.17 4.20
C VAL A 25 -4.16 13.82 4.19
N ILE A 26 -3.84 12.58 4.54
CA ILE A 26 -2.52 11.98 4.35
C ILE A 26 -2.58 11.05 3.14
N VAL A 27 -1.70 11.23 2.17
CA VAL A 27 -1.56 10.31 1.04
C VAL A 27 -0.27 9.51 1.21
N ASN A 28 -0.39 8.18 1.10
CA ASN A 28 0.75 7.26 1.13
C ASN A 28 0.88 6.54 -0.23
N GLY A 29 2.01 6.74 -0.89
CA GLY A 29 2.31 6.21 -2.22
C GLY A 29 2.81 4.77 -2.26
N GLY A 30 2.77 4.03 -1.14
CA GLY A 30 3.18 2.62 -1.09
C GLY A 30 4.45 2.35 -0.27
N ASP A 31 4.91 1.11 -0.31
CA ASP A 31 6.02 0.58 0.46
C ASP A 31 5.85 0.83 1.96
N MET A 32 4.69 0.41 2.43
CA MET A 32 4.20 0.67 3.79
C MET A 32 4.69 -0.35 4.80
N LEU A 33 4.84 -1.61 4.37
CA LEU A 33 4.99 -2.76 5.25
C LEU A 33 6.47 -3.09 5.52
N PRO A 34 6.77 -3.87 6.57
CA PRO A 34 8.15 -4.31 6.84
C PRO A 34 8.74 -5.07 5.65
N LYS A 35 10.03 -4.76 5.29
CA LYS A 35 10.67 -5.42 4.16
C LYS A 35 11.90 -6.27 4.49
N GLN A 36 12.62 -5.94 5.55
CA GLN A 36 13.81 -6.68 6.01
C GLN A 36 13.44 -7.75 7.05
N CYS A 37 12.53 -8.67 6.67
CA CYS A 37 11.93 -9.61 7.60
C CYS A 37 11.32 -10.79 6.84
N ASP A 38 10.73 -11.75 7.54
CA ASP A 38 9.82 -12.72 6.94
C ASP A 38 8.52 -12.00 6.52
N ARG A 39 8.46 -11.58 5.25
CA ARG A 39 7.33 -10.79 4.72
C ARG A 39 5.99 -11.52 4.85
N HIS A 40 5.98 -12.86 4.68
CA HIS A 40 4.74 -13.63 4.78
C HIS A 40 4.16 -13.67 6.19
N MET A 41 5.00 -13.54 7.21
CA MET A 41 4.56 -13.53 8.61
C MET A 41 4.36 -12.11 9.13
N GLU A 42 5.30 -11.21 8.85
CA GLU A 42 5.33 -9.90 9.49
C GLU A 42 4.44 -8.86 8.80
N GLN A 43 4.31 -8.90 7.46
CA GLN A 43 3.47 -7.94 6.76
C GLN A 43 1.97 -8.09 7.10
N PRO A 44 1.37 -9.30 7.08
CA PRO A 44 -0.04 -9.43 7.50
C PRO A 44 -0.25 -9.09 8.98
N ALA A 45 0.71 -9.45 9.86
CA ALA A 45 0.65 -9.07 11.26
C ALA A 45 0.73 -7.54 11.47
N PHE A 46 1.53 -6.85 10.65
CA PHE A 46 1.64 -5.40 10.69
C PHE A 46 0.33 -4.72 10.23
N ILE A 47 -0.31 -5.24 9.17
CA ILE A 47 -1.62 -4.74 8.69
C ILE A 47 -2.68 -4.92 9.77
N SER A 48 -2.81 -6.14 10.32
CA SER A 48 -3.88 -6.48 11.27
C SER A 48 -3.65 -5.91 12.69
N GLY A 49 -2.43 -5.53 13.01
CA GLY A 49 -2.04 -4.96 14.30
C GLY A 49 -1.77 -3.46 14.21
N PHE A 50 -0.52 -3.10 13.96
CA PHE A 50 -0.07 -1.72 14.04
C PHE A 50 -0.84 -0.76 13.10
N LEU A 51 -1.16 -1.16 11.86
CA LEU A 51 -1.92 -0.28 10.97
C LEU A 51 -3.33 -0.02 11.48
N LYS A 52 -4.01 -1.00 12.07
CA LYS A 52 -5.32 -0.78 12.70
C LYS A 52 -5.24 0.23 13.84
N GLU A 53 -4.22 0.13 14.69
CA GLU A 53 -4.00 1.11 15.77
C GLU A 53 -3.78 2.52 15.18
N TYR A 54 -2.93 2.63 14.18
CA TYR A 54 -2.65 3.89 13.50
C TYR A 54 -3.89 4.48 12.82
N PHE A 55 -4.71 3.65 12.17
CA PHE A 55 -5.97 4.07 11.52
C PHE A 55 -7.02 4.52 12.54
N THR A 56 -7.09 3.85 13.69
CA THR A 56 -7.94 4.29 14.82
C THR A 56 -7.56 5.70 15.26
N GLU A 57 -6.26 5.98 15.42
CA GLU A 57 -5.78 7.31 15.78
C GLU A 57 -6.12 8.39 14.73
N LEU A 58 -6.07 8.05 13.45
CA LEU A 58 -6.47 8.95 12.36
C LEU A 58 -7.98 9.20 12.36
N GLN A 59 -8.78 8.14 12.56
CA GLN A 59 -10.24 8.24 12.61
C GLN A 59 -10.71 9.12 13.78
N MET A 60 -10.14 8.94 14.96
CA MET A 60 -10.45 9.78 16.13
C MET A 60 -10.19 11.27 15.89
N ARG A 61 -9.30 11.59 14.95
CA ARG A 61 -8.93 12.97 14.59
C ARG A 61 -9.57 13.46 13.30
N ASN A 62 -10.42 12.63 12.69
CA ASN A 62 -11.06 12.93 11.41
C ASN A 62 -10.05 13.29 10.30
N ILE A 63 -8.88 12.62 10.30
CA ILE A 63 -7.85 12.76 9.27
C ILE A 63 -8.03 11.62 8.27
N PHE A 64 -8.25 11.95 7.00
CA PHE A 64 -8.32 10.95 5.94
C PHE A 64 -6.94 10.36 5.63
N TYR A 65 -6.93 9.06 5.34
CA TYR A 65 -5.72 8.37 4.90
C TYR A 65 -5.99 7.64 3.60
N LEU A 66 -5.32 8.07 2.55
CA LEU A 66 -5.40 7.48 1.23
C LEU A 66 -4.11 6.73 0.96
N ALA A 67 -4.19 5.42 0.78
CA ALA A 67 -3.00 4.60 0.66
C ALA A 67 -3.16 3.50 -0.40
N MET A 68 -2.05 2.98 -0.83
CA MET A 68 -1.96 1.78 -1.65
C MET A 68 -0.74 0.98 -1.21
N LEU A 69 -0.77 -0.33 -1.37
CA LEU A 69 0.41 -1.17 -1.16
C LEU A 69 1.39 -0.94 -2.32
N GLY A 70 2.68 -0.86 -2.02
CA GLY A 70 3.77 -0.60 -2.97
C GLY A 70 4.46 -1.88 -3.46
N ASN A 71 5.57 -1.72 -4.16
CA ASN A 71 6.29 -2.86 -4.76
C ASN A 71 7.02 -3.75 -3.76
N ASP A 72 7.34 -3.28 -2.58
CA ASP A 72 7.90 -4.09 -1.50
C ASP A 72 6.82 -4.76 -0.61
N ASP A 73 5.56 -4.41 -0.83
CA ASP A 73 4.40 -4.97 -0.13
C ASP A 73 3.82 -6.13 -0.96
N LEU A 74 3.63 -7.32 -0.36
CA LEU A 74 3.17 -8.51 -1.08
C LEU A 74 1.78 -8.31 -1.72
N LEU A 75 1.62 -8.67 -2.99
CA LEU A 75 0.35 -8.56 -3.72
C LEU A 75 -0.77 -9.38 -3.07
N VAL A 76 -0.44 -10.55 -2.54
CA VAL A 76 -1.41 -11.42 -1.84
C VAL A 76 -2.10 -10.74 -0.66
N LEU A 77 -1.54 -9.64 -0.14
CA LEU A 77 -2.10 -8.90 0.99
C LEU A 77 -3.10 -7.81 0.59
N ASP A 78 -3.34 -7.58 -0.70
CA ASP A 78 -4.28 -6.55 -1.16
C ASP A 78 -5.69 -6.76 -0.59
N GLY A 79 -6.15 -8.01 -0.55
CA GLY A 79 -7.44 -8.36 0.04
C GLY A 79 -7.51 -8.05 1.54
N LEU A 80 -6.49 -8.45 2.29
CA LEU A 80 -6.41 -8.16 3.74
C LEU A 80 -6.36 -6.66 4.01
N PHE A 81 -5.57 -5.92 3.23
CA PHE A 81 -5.48 -4.46 3.36
C PHE A 81 -6.82 -3.79 3.07
N ASP A 82 -7.53 -4.23 2.01
CA ASP A 82 -8.87 -3.75 1.69
C ASP A 82 -9.88 -3.99 2.83
N GLU A 83 -9.85 -5.18 3.43
CA GLU A 83 -10.74 -5.51 4.55
C GLU A 83 -10.47 -4.60 5.74
N VAL A 84 -9.20 -4.41 6.08
CA VAL A 84 -8.84 -3.51 7.18
C VAL A 84 -9.23 -2.06 6.89
N CYS A 85 -9.04 -1.56 5.66
CA CYS A 85 -9.47 -0.22 5.30
C CYS A 85 -10.98 -0.02 5.46
N LYS A 86 -11.80 -1.02 5.15
CA LYS A 86 -13.27 -0.96 5.26
C LYS A 86 -13.77 -0.87 6.71
N GLU A 87 -12.95 -1.17 7.69
CA GLU A 87 -13.32 -1.01 9.12
C GLU A 87 -13.37 0.48 9.54
N PHE A 88 -12.89 1.40 8.68
CA PHE A 88 -12.74 2.83 9.00
C PHE A 88 -13.36 3.70 7.89
N ASP A 89 -14.12 4.72 8.27
CA ASP A 89 -14.82 5.60 7.31
C ASP A 89 -13.89 6.54 6.54
N ASN A 90 -12.71 6.83 7.10
CA ASN A 90 -11.76 7.81 6.58
C ASN A 90 -10.45 7.18 6.04
N ILE A 91 -10.38 5.86 5.93
CA ILE A 91 -9.21 5.12 5.43
C ILE A 91 -9.58 4.46 4.10
N HIS A 92 -8.83 4.76 3.05
CA HIS A 92 -9.15 4.25 1.71
C HIS A 92 -7.94 3.66 1.03
N ASN A 93 -8.08 2.42 0.55
CA ASN A 93 -7.17 1.88 -0.45
C ASN A 93 -7.53 2.48 -1.80
N ILE A 94 -6.59 3.24 -2.40
CA ILE A 94 -6.79 3.94 -3.67
C ILE A 94 -6.19 3.20 -4.87
N ALA A 95 -5.60 2.00 -4.68
CA ALA A 95 -5.01 1.23 -5.76
C ALA A 95 -6.06 0.87 -6.84
N GLY A 96 -5.89 1.39 -8.06
CA GLY A 96 -6.81 1.19 -9.17
C GLY A 96 -8.23 1.74 -8.94
N ARG A 97 -8.40 2.67 -7.99
CA ARG A 97 -9.72 3.22 -7.61
C ARG A 97 -9.69 4.73 -7.54
N LYS A 98 -10.83 5.33 -7.88
CA LYS A 98 -11.07 6.75 -7.69
C LYS A 98 -11.80 6.97 -6.36
N VAL A 99 -11.26 7.86 -5.54
CA VAL A 99 -11.85 8.31 -4.28
C VAL A 99 -11.98 9.83 -4.31
N CYS A 100 -13.14 10.36 -3.90
CA CYS A 100 -13.38 11.80 -3.84
C CYS A 100 -13.44 12.25 -2.38
N ILE A 101 -12.52 13.11 -1.96
CA ILE A 101 -12.45 13.66 -0.62
C ILE A 101 -12.48 15.19 -0.71
N ARG A 102 -13.47 15.81 -0.07
CA ARG A 102 -13.63 17.28 -0.03
C ARG A 102 -13.62 17.95 -1.41
N GLY A 103 -14.15 17.28 -2.42
CA GLY A 103 -14.20 17.78 -3.79
C GLY A 103 -12.93 17.55 -4.63
N TYR A 104 -11.90 16.91 -4.06
CA TYR A 104 -10.72 16.49 -4.79
C TYR A 104 -10.81 15.00 -5.14
N GLU A 105 -10.45 14.66 -6.37
CA GLU A 105 -10.38 13.29 -6.84
C GLU A 105 -8.96 12.73 -6.70
N PHE A 106 -8.86 11.51 -6.14
CA PHE A 106 -7.61 10.79 -5.96
C PHE A 106 -7.70 9.45 -6.66
N ILE A 107 -6.68 9.11 -7.43
CA ILE A 107 -6.54 7.81 -8.10
C ILE A 107 -5.13 7.31 -7.81
N GLY A 108 -5.01 6.10 -7.28
CA GLY A 108 -3.73 5.45 -7.04
C GLY A 108 -3.41 4.41 -8.11
N MET A 109 -2.15 4.34 -8.51
CA MET A 109 -1.62 3.29 -9.37
C MET A 109 -0.37 2.71 -8.69
N ASN A 110 -0.43 1.44 -8.35
CA ASN A 110 0.63 0.76 -7.60
C ASN A 110 1.38 -0.31 -8.39
N HIS A 111 1.21 -0.33 -9.71
CA HIS A 111 2.02 -1.10 -10.62
C HIS A 111 3.23 -0.29 -11.08
N ILE A 112 4.34 -0.96 -11.29
CA ILE A 112 5.61 -0.34 -11.65
C ILE A 112 6.22 -1.05 -12.86
N LEU A 113 7.10 -0.35 -13.58
CA LEU A 113 7.93 -0.97 -14.61
C LEU A 113 8.99 -1.88 -13.98
N ASP A 114 9.57 -2.77 -14.78
CA ASP A 114 10.61 -3.68 -14.30
C ASP A 114 11.81 -2.90 -13.73
N HIS A 115 12.31 -3.37 -12.63
CA HIS A 115 13.40 -2.78 -11.86
C HIS A 115 14.35 -3.88 -11.32
N PRO A 116 15.56 -3.54 -10.87
CA PRO A 116 16.56 -4.53 -10.44
C PRO A 116 16.29 -5.19 -9.09
N PHE A 117 15.25 -4.80 -8.36
CA PHE A 117 14.93 -5.36 -7.03
C PHE A 117 14.23 -6.71 -7.12
N GLY A 118 14.25 -7.48 -6.02
CA GLY A 118 13.81 -8.88 -6.01
C GLY A 118 12.31 -9.09 -6.06
N CYS A 119 11.50 -8.23 -5.44
CA CYS A 119 10.05 -8.35 -5.45
C CYS A 119 9.49 -7.87 -6.79
N LYS A 120 8.72 -8.73 -7.47
CA LYS A 120 8.19 -8.47 -8.82
C LYS A 120 6.66 -8.54 -8.90
N ASP A 121 5.99 -8.66 -7.77
CA ASP A 121 4.55 -8.88 -7.72
C ASP A 121 3.73 -7.80 -8.46
N ARG A 122 4.23 -6.57 -8.52
CA ARG A 122 3.52 -5.43 -9.13
C ARG A 122 4.20 -4.90 -10.39
N VAL A 123 5.10 -5.69 -10.97
CA VAL A 123 5.78 -5.31 -12.22
C VAL A 123 4.87 -5.53 -13.42
N VAL A 124 4.76 -4.52 -14.25
CA VAL A 124 4.11 -4.59 -15.57
C VAL A 124 5.09 -4.18 -16.66
N THR A 125 4.88 -4.66 -17.88
CA THR A 125 5.70 -4.28 -19.04
C THR A 125 4.85 -3.50 -20.03
N GLU A 126 5.46 -2.56 -20.72
CA GLU A 126 4.79 -1.78 -21.78
C GLU A 126 4.27 -2.65 -22.95
N THR A 127 4.84 -3.83 -23.12
CA THR A 127 4.52 -4.75 -24.24
C THR A 127 3.62 -5.91 -23.83
N HIS A 128 3.09 -5.93 -22.63
CA HIS A 128 2.37 -7.06 -22.05
C HIS A 128 3.19 -8.37 -21.99
N TYR A 129 4.51 -8.29 -22.22
CA TYR A 129 5.40 -9.44 -22.14
C TYR A 129 6.21 -9.41 -20.85
N ILE A 130 5.97 -10.37 -19.97
CA ILE A 130 6.75 -10.56 -18.75
C ILE A 130 7.74 -11.69 -19.00
N PRO A 131 9.05 -11.45 -19.02
CA PRO A 131 10.03 -12.51 -19.08
C PRO A 131 9.88 -13.46 -17.89
N GLN A 132 9.90 -14.78 -18.13
CA GLN A 132 9.77 -15.79 -17.06
C GLN A 132 10.74 -15.57 -15.90
N ARG A 133 11.95 -15.06 -16.20
CA ARG A 133 12.94 -14.74 -15.18
C ARG A 133 12.48 -13.74 -14.13
N GLN A 134 11.49 -12.89 -14.44
CA GLN A 134 10.94 -11.92 -13.50
C GLN A 134 9.95 -12.57 -12.53
N LEU A 135 9.23 -13.60 -13.00
CA LEU A 135 8.23 -14.30 -12.20
C LEU A 135 8.84 -15.17 -11.11
N SER A 136 10.08 -15.59 -11.26
CA SER A 136 10.79 -16.44 -10.32
C SER A 136 11.74 -15.70 -9.38
N ALA A 137 11.70 -14.38 -9.35
CA ALA A 137 12.70 -13.56 -8.67
C ALA A 137 12.75 -13.79 -7.16
N VAL A 138 11.62 -14.12 -6.53
CA VAL A 138 11.53 -14.35 -5.09
C VAL A 138 10.64 -15.56 -4.80
N ALA A 139 11.19 -16.60 -4.19
CA ALA A 139 10.43 -17.77 -3.80
C ALA A 139 9.38 -17.42 -2.75
N GLY A 140 8.16 -17.97 -2.93
CA GLY A 140 7.06 -17.79 -1.99
C GLY A 140 6.30 -16.47 -2.10
N ILE A 141 6.63 -15.61 -3.05
CA ILE A 141 5.84 -14.41 -3.36
C ILE A 141 4.81 -14.74 -4.43
N SER A 142 3.63 -14.12 -4.36
CA SER A 142 2.61 -14.23 -5.38
C SER A 142 3.14 -13.77 -6.73
N ASN A 143 2.90 -14.57 -7.78
CA ASN A 143 3.31 -14.29 -9.15
C ASN A 143 2.10 -14.15 -10.07
N GLU A 144 0.91 -14.03 -9.53
CA GLU A 144 -0.29 -13.87 -10.34
C GLU A 144 -0.40 -12.43 -10.84
N TYR A 145 -0.27 -12.27 -12.14
CA TYR A 145 -0.53 -11.03 -12.84
C TYR A 145 -1.88 -11.13 -13.55
N ASP A 146 -2.81 -10.34 -13.10
CA ASP A 146 -4.09 -10.18 -13.75
C ASP A 146 -4.08 -8.87 -14.55
N TYR A 147 -3.69 -8.97 -15.82
CA TYR A 147 -3.65 -7.83 -16.73
C TYR A 147 -5.02 -7.24 -17.01
N ASP A 148 -6.05 -8.08 -17.05
CA ASP A 148 -7.41 -7.63 -17.31
C ASP A 148 -7.91 -6.74 -16.18
N ARG A 149 -7.42 -6.97 -14.97
CA ARG A 149 -7.71 -6.16 -13.79
C ARG A 149 -7.07 -4.76 -13.84
N ILE A 150 -5.99 -4.58 -14.59
CA ILE A 150 -5.25 -3.32 -14.67
C ILE A 150 -5.83 -2.40 -15.74
N PHE A 151 -6.36 -2.98 -16.84
CA PHE A 151 -6.71 -2.23 -18.05
C PHE A 151 -8.20 -2.25 -18.39
N ASN A 152 -9.04 -2.93 -17.62
CA ASN A 152 -10.51 -2.89 -17.65
C ASN A 152 -11.05 -2.21 -16.39
#